data_bb851898e8e98888a2bd91d69f96d3fe
#
_entry.id   bb851898e8e98888a2bd91d69f96d3fe
#
_cell.length_a   1.000
_cell.length_b   1.000
_cell.length_c   1.000
_cell.angle_alpha   90.00
_cell.angle_beta   90.00
_cell.angle_gamma   90.00
#
_symmetry.space_group_name_H-M   'P 1'
#
loop_
_entity.id
_entity.type
_entity.pdbx_description
1 polymer ?
#
loop_
_entity_poly.entity_id
_entity_poly.type
_entity_poly.pdbx_seq_one_letter_code
_entity_poly.pdbx_strand_id
1 'polypeptide(L)'
;MVLEVKNVQYSYKSQKEKEILKNVSMQFEEKKFYTIVGASGAGKTTFLSLLAGLDLPVRGTILYDGEDIQKKGLNYHRKHHVSLVFQNYNLIDYLTTEENVRLGGTKKPQDLLEKVNIPCEDWKRNVLQLSGGQQQRVAIARALASNAKLLLADEPTGNLMKTRQGRL
;
A
#
# COMPACT_ATOMS: atom_id res chain seq x y z
N MET A 1 0.33 -19.85 5.19
CA MET A 1 1.12 -18.65 5.55
C MET A 1 1.45 -17.96 4.24
N VAL A 2 1.17 -16.68 4.09
CA VAL A 2 1.35 -15.97 2.81
C VAL A 2 2.63 -15.15 2.78
N LEU A 3 3.01 -14.54 3.91
CA LEU A 3 4.21 -13.71 3.99
C LEU A 3 4.95 -14.01 5.30
N GLU A 4 6.27 -14.16 5.21
CA GLU A 4 7.14 -14.41 6.36
C GLU A 4 8.34 -13.48 6.32
N VAL A 5 8.63 -12.85 7.44
CA VAL A 5 9.77 -11.96 7.66
C VAL A 5 10.71 -12.64 8.63
N LYS A 6 11.99 -12.79 8.28
CA LYS A 6 13.00 -13.48 9.08
C LYS A 6 14.19 -12.58 9.38
N ASN A 7 14.35 -12.21 10.65
CA ASN A 7 15.51 -11.48 11.18
C ASN A 7 15.84 -10.22 10.37
N VAL A 8 14.82 -9.50 9.89
CA VAL A 8 14.99 -8.33 9.04
C VAL A 8 15.60 -7.16 9.84
N GLN A 9 16.70 -6.63 9.31
CA GLN A 9 17.33 -5.38 9.74
C GLN A 9 17.35 -4.39 8.58
N TYR A 10 17.11 -3.13 8.88
CA TYR A 10 17.12 -2.09 7.89
C TYR A 10 17.65 -0.75 8.41
N SER A 11 18.49 -0.12 7.60
CA SER A 11 18.98 1.26 7.75
C SER A 11 18.95 1.94 6.39
N TYR A 12 18.66 3.23 6.33
CA TYR A 12 18.78 3.98 5.09
C TYR A 12 20.24 4.18 4.69
N LYS A 13 20.51 4.13 3.39
CA LYS A 13 21.88 4.30 2.85
C LYS A 13 22.55 5.61 3.28
N SER A 14 21.75 6.67 3.48
CA SER A 14 22.18 7.98 3.95
C SER A 14 22.45 8.05 5.47
N GLN A 15 21.99 7.08 6.25
CA GLN A 15 22.09 7.06 7.71
C GLN A 15 22.37 5.62 8.19
N LYS A 16 23.48 5.04 7.74
CA LYS A 16 23.82 3.63 8.02
C LYS A 16 23.93 3.30 9.51
N GLU A 17 24.31 4.28 10.34
CA GLU A 17 24.44 4.11 11.79
C GLU A 17 23.09 4.07 12.52
N LYS A 18 22.02 4.57 11.88
CA LYS A 18 20.68 4.56 12.46
C LYS A 18 19.88 3.37 11.96
N GLU A 19 19.84 2.33 12.76
CA GLU A 19 19.03 1.16 12.48
C GLU A 19 17.53 1.47 12.71
N ILE A 20 16.74 1.39 11.66
CA ILE A 20 15.29 1.66 11.69
C ILE A 20 14.51 0.40 12.09
N LEU A 21 14.89 -0.75 11.53
CA LEU A 21 14.30 -2.04 11.88
C LEU A 21 15.40 -2.93 12.46
N LYS A 22 15.13 -3.48 13.66
CA LYS A 22 16.11 -4.24 14.46
C LYS A 22 15.62 -5.66 14.61
N ASN A 23 16.16 -6.57 13.79
CA ASN A 23 15.90 -8.01 13.88
C ASN A 23 14.42 -8.39 13.95
N VAL A 24 13.63 -7.84 13.02
CA VAL A 24 12.18 -8.07 12.97
C VAL A 24 11.90 -9.43 12.36
N SER A 25 11.11 -10.26 13.07
CA SER A 25 10.59 -11.52 12.56
C SER A 25 9.07 -11.57 12.76
N MET A 26 8.33 -11.92 11.71
CA MET A 26 6.88 -11.89 11.72
C MET A 26 6.30 -12.83 10.65
N GLN A 27 5.12 -13.36 10.92
CA GLN A 27 4.40 -14.23 9.98
C GLN A 27 2.98 -13.71 9.74
N PHE A 28 2.56 -13.75 8.49
CA PHE A 28 1.23 -13.30 8.08
C PHE A 28 0.51 -14.44 7.38
N GLU A 29 -0.72 -14.70 7.82
CA GLU A 29 -1.58 -15.75 7.28
C GLU A 29 -2.55 -15.19 6.24
N GLU A 30 -3.00 -16.04 5.33
CA GLU A 30 -4.05 -15.68 4.37
C GLU A 30 -5.38 -15.36 5.07
N LYS A 31 -6.13 -14.44 4.44
CA LYS A 31 -7.48 -14.05 4.89
C LYS A 31 -7.52 -13.46 6.31
N LYS A 32 -6.40 -13.00 6.83
CA LYS A 32 -6.33 -12.28 8.10
C LYS A 32 -6.03 -10.80 7.88
N PHE A 33 -6.52 -10.00 8.78
CA PHE A 33 -6.23 -8.58 8.86
C PHE A 33 -5.24 -8.32 9.98
N TYR A 34 -4.17 -7.57 9.68
CA TYR A 34 -3.12 -7.20 10.63
C TYR A 34 -3.02 -5.69 10.73
N THR A 35 -2.88 -5.18 11.94
CA THR A 35 -2.61 -3.76 12.18
C THR A 35 -1.23 -3.58 12.80
N ILE A 36 -0.41 -2.74 12.17
CA ILE A 36 0.91 -2.37 12.68
C ILE A 36 0.77 -1.02 13.38
N VAL A 37 0.93 -1.00 14.70
CA VAL A 37 0.82 0.19 15.53
C VAL A 37 2.17 0.60 16.09
N GLY A 38 2.35 1.90 16.34
CA GLY A 38 3.58 2.45 16.90
C GLY A 38 3.62 3.97 16.73
N ALA A 39 4.52 4.62 17.47
CA ALA A 39 4.75 6.06 17.40
C ALA A 39 5.14 6.52 15.98
N SER A 40 5.01 7.83 15.70
CA SER A 40 5.58 8.40 14.47
C SER A 40 7.09 8.16 14.44
N GLY A 41 7.61 7.80 13.27
CA GLY A 41 9.04 7.46 13.11
C GLY A 41 9.45 6.06 13.59
N ALA A 42 8.53 5.22 14.08
CA ALA A 42 8.83 3.84 14.52
C ALA A 42 9.19 2.87 13.38
N GLY A 43 9.23 3.32 12.12
CA GLY A 43 9.60 2.49 10.98
C GLY A 43 8.43 1.75 10.31
N LYS A 44 7.15 2.08 10.61
CA LYS A 44 5.98 1.40 10.03
C LYS A 44 5.95 1.47 8.50
N THR A 45 6.05 2.68 7.93
CA THR A 45 6.12 2.90 6.47
C THR A 45 7.33 2.19 5.85
N THR A 46 8.50 2.23 6.53
CA THR A 46 9.69 1.51 6.09
C THR A 46 9.45 0.01 6.05
N PHE A 47 8.84 -0.54 7.08
CA PHE A 47 8.51 -1.97 7.12
C PHE A 47 7.54 -2.35 6.00
N LEU A 48 6.45 -1.59 5.79
CA LEU A 48 5.53 -1.79 4.66
C LEU A 48 6.24 -1.70 3.31
N SER A 49 7.18 -0.77 3.14
CA SER A 49 7.98 -0.63 1.92
C SER A 49 8.82 -1.87 1.64
N LEU A 50 9.41 -2.49 2.66
CA LEU A 50 10.14 -3.75 2.50
C LEU A 50 9.20 -4.91 2.15
N LEU A 51 8.05 -5.03 2.83
CA LEU A 51 7.04 -6.04 2.50
C LEU A 51 6.52 -5.90 1.06
N ALA A 52 6.41 -4.67 0.58
CA ALA A 52 6.01 -4.37 -0.79
C ALA A 52 7.12 -4.64 -1.83
N GLY A 53 8.36 -4.88 -1.40
CA GLY A 53 9.50 -5.00 -2.30
C GLY A 53 9.86 -3.68 -3.00
N LEU A 54 9.64 -2.54 -2.33
CA LEU A 54 10.09 -1.22 -2.79
C LEU A 54 11.55 -0.97 -2.44
N ASP A 55 12.04 -1.63 -1.39
CA ASP A 55 13.44 -1.65 -1.00
C ASP A 55 13.79 -3.05 -0.44
N LEU A 56 15.07 -3.25 -0.12
CA LEU A 56 15.61 -4.51 0.37
C LEU A 56 16.13 -4.37 1.81
N PRO A 57 15.94 -5.37 2.67
CA PRO A 57 16.54 -5.38 3.98
C PRO A 57 18.07 -5.45 3.88
N VAL A 58 18.77 -4.83 4.83
CA VAL A 58 20.25 -4.93 4.95
C VAL A 58 20.64 -6.34 5.37
N ARG A 59 19.83 -6.96 6.25
CA ARG A 59 19.97 -8.36 6.69
C ARG A 59 18.59 -8.99 6.84
N GLY A 60 18.56 -10.31 6.84
CA GLY A 60 17.35 -11.10 6.92
C GLY A 60 16.70 -11.30 5.56
N THR A 61 15.54 -11.94 5.55
CA THR A 61 14.82 -12.33 4.34
C THR A 61 13.32 -12.08 4.48
N ILE A 62 12.67 -11.84 3.35
CA ILE A 62 11.21 -11.77 3.23
C ILE A 62 10.78 -12.85 2.25
N LEU A 63 9.92 -13.75 2.70
CA LEU A 63 9.43 -14.86 1.90
C LEU A 63 7.94 -14.64 1.59
N TYR A 64 7.54 -14.88 0.36
CA TYR A 64 6.15 -14.97 -0.10
C TYR A 64 5.85 -16.40 -0.54
N ASP A 65 4.84 -17.03 0.05
CA ASP A 65 4.53 -18.45 -0.14
C ASP A 65 5.77 -19.36 0.00
N GLY A 66 6.66 -19.04 0.96
CA GLY A 66 7.89 -19.80 1.24
C GLY A 66 9.07 -19.49 0.30
N GLU A 67 8.90 -18.66 -0.73
CA GLU A 67 9.94 -18.28 -1.68
C GLU A 67 10.43 -16.85 -1.43
N ASP A 68 11.76 -16.64 -1.44
CA ASP A 68 12.34 -15.29 -1.28
C ASP A 68 11.81 -14.35 -2.36
N ILE A 69 11.31 -13.16 -1.96
CA ILE A 69 10.76 -12.17 -2.89
C ILE A 69 11.77 -11.67 -3.92
N GLN A 70 13.05 -11.84 -3.65
CA GLN A 70 14.14 -11.47 -4.57
C GLN A 70 14.36 -12.50 -5.68
N LYS A 71 13.96 -13.77 -5.49
CA LYS A 71 14.27 -14.85 -6.41
C LYS A 71 13.79 -14.61 -7.85
N LYS A 72 12.56 -14.09 -8.00
CA LYS A 72 12.00 -13.68 -9.31
C LYS A 72 12.17 -12.19 -9.59
N GLY A 73 12.80 -11.47 -8.66
CA GLY A 73 12.98 -10.03 -8.69
C GLY A 73 11.81 -9.26 -8.07
N LEU A 74 12.14 -8.11 -7.46
CA LEU A 74 11.16 -7.25 -6.76
C LEU A 74 10.06 -6.72 -7.67
N ASN A 75 10.35 -6.50 -8.96
CA ASN A 75 9.32 -6.10 -9.93
C ASN A 75 8.24 -7.17 -10.09
N TYR A 76 8.64 -8.45 -10.12
CA TYR A 76 7.71 -9.56 -10.16
C TYR A 76 6.84 -9.60 -8.90
N HIS A 77 7.45 -9.46 -7.72
CA HIS A 77 6.76 -9.44 -6.45
C HIS A 77 5.71 -8.32 -6.40
N ARG A 78 6.10 -7.08 -6.75
CA ARG A 78 5.16 -5.92 -6.80
C ARG A 78 4.01 -6.13 -7.76
N LYS A 79 4.29 -6.70 -8.94
CA LYS A 79 3.28 -6.87 -9.99
C LYS A 79 2.25 -7.97 -9.68
N HIS A 80 2.69 -9.05 -9.05
CA HIS A 80 1.88 -10.26 -8.94
C HIS A 80 1.41 -10.59 -7.53
N HIS A 81 2.12 -10.13 -6.49
CA HIS A 81 1.86 -10.54 -5.13
C HIS A 81 1.29 -9.43 -4.25
N VAL A 82 1.58 -8.16 -4.57
CA VAL A 82 1.29 -7.03 -3.69
C VAL A 82 0.40 -6.01 -4.36
N SER A 83 -0.54 -5.48 -3.59
CA SER A 83 -1.24 -4.25 -3.89
C SER A 83 -1.01 -3.26 -2.75
N LEU A 84 -0.77 -1.99 -3.06
CA LEU A 84 -0.36 -1.00 -2.07
C LEU A 84 -1.24 0.25 -2.12
N VAL A 85 -1.74 0.66 -0.96
CA VAL A 85 -2.37 1.96 -0.73
C VAL A 85 -1.37 2.86 0.00
N PHE A 86 -0.91 3.91 -0.66
CA PHE A 86 0.03 4.88 -0.10
C PHE A 86 -0.68 5.95 0.72
N GLN A 87 0.00 6.51 1.71
CA GLN A 87 -0.48 7.63 2.51
C GLN A 87 -0.83 8.86 1.65
N ASN A 88 -0.05 9.15 0.62
CA ASN A 88 -0.24 10.27 -0.31
C ASN A 88 -1.02 9.90 -1.58
N TYR A 89 -1.83 8.84 -1.54
CA TYR A 89 -2.66 8.31 -2.64
C TYR A 89 -1.88 7.91 -3.91
N ASN A 90 -0.86 8.65 -4.33
CA ASN A 90 -0.06 8.46 -5.55
C ASN A 90 -0.94 8.22 -6.79
N LEU A 91 -2.01 9.00 -6.91
CA LEU A 91 -2.85 9.02 -8.11
C LEU A 91 -2.12 9.79 -9.22
N ILE A 92 -2.44 9.46 -10.45
CA ILE A 92 -1.88 10.13 -11.62
C ILE A 92 -2.76 11.35 -11.93
N ASP A 93 -2.21 12.53 -11.74
CA ASP A 93 -2.91 13.81 -11.71
C ASP A 93 -3.66 14.16 -13.00
N TYR A 94 -3.13 13.77 -14.17
CA TYR A 94 -3.73 14.05 -15.47
C TYR A 94 -4.74 13.01 -15.93
N LEU A 95 -4.92 11.92 -15.17
CA LEU A 95 -5.91 10.89 -15.47
C LEU A 95 -7.24 11.14 -14.78
N THR A 96 -8.28 10.60 -15.35
CA THR A 96 -9.61 10.54 -14.74
C THR A 96 -9.62 9.56 -13.55
N THR A 97 -10.70 9.63 -12.79
CA THR A 97 -10.98 8.71 -11.68
C THR A 97 -10.95 7.24 -12.12
N GLU A 98 -11.68 6.94 -13.21
CA GLU A 98 -11.76 5.58 -13.76
C GLU A 98 -10.41 5.08 -14.29
N GLU A 99 -9.67 5.94 -15.00
CA GLU A 99 -8.36 5.59 -15.55
C GLU A 99 -7.34 5.30 -14.44
N ASN A 100 -7.37 6.07 -13.35
CA ASN A 100 -6.53 5.78 -12.18
C ASN A 100 -6.81 4.38 -11.62
N VAL A 101 -8.08 3.97 -11.50
CA VAL A 101 -8.43 2.64 -11.01
C VAL A 101 -7.98 1.55 -11.99
N ARG A 102 -8.11 1.79 -13.29
CA ARG A 102 -7.71 0.84 -14.35
C ARG A 102 -6.22 0.49 -14.31
N LEU A 103 -5.36 1.41 -13.86
CA LEU A 103 -3.93 1.15 -13.67
C LEU A 103 -3.64 0.06 -12.63
N GLY A 104 -4.57 -0.19 -11.70
CA GLY A 104 -4.38 -1.15 -10.61
C GLY A 104 -4.49 -2.62 -11.03
N GLY A 105 -5.17 -2.91 -12.16
CA GLY A 105 -5.35 -4.30 -12.59
C GLY A 105 -6.45 -4.50 -13.62
N THR A 106 -6.97 -5.71 -13.69
CA THR A 106 -7.88 -6.15 -14.76
C THR A 106 -9.36 -6.10 -14.39
N LYS A 107 -9.69 -5.85 -13.12
CA LYS A 107 -11.09 -5.76 -12.68
C LYS A 107 -11.74 -4.48 -13.22
N LYS A 108 -13.04 -4.54 -13.45
CA LYS A 108 -13.83 -3.40 -13.93
C LYS A 108 -13.73 -2.20 -12.96
N PRO A 109 -13.25 -1.03 -13.41
CA PRO A 109 -13.13 0.15 -12.56
C PRO A 109 -14.48 0.60 -11.97
N GLN A 110 -15.56 0.54 -12.77
CA GLN A 110 -16.89 0.98 -12.36
C GLN A 110 -17.39 0.22 -11.13
N ASP A 111 -17.29 -1.13 -11.16
CA ASP A 111 -17.73 -1.98 -10.05
C ASP A 111 -16.94 -1.68 -8.76
N LEU A 112 -15.67 -1.26 -8.90
CA LEU A 112 -14.82 -0.91 -7.77
C LEU A 112 -15.11 0.49 -7.25
N LEU A 113 -15.35 1.46 -8.13
CA LEU A 113 -15.72 2.82 -7.78
C LEU A 113 -17.05 2.86 -7.04
N GLU A 114 -18.03 2.07 -7.49
CA GLU A 114 -19.30 1.90 -6.78
C GLU A 114 -19.10 1.33 -5.38
N LYS A 115 -18.31 0.26 -5.23
CA LYS A 115 -18.00 -0.35 -3.93
C LYS A 115 -17.35 0.60 -2.93
N VAL A 116 -16.60 1.59 -3.40
CA VAL A 116 -15.99 2.62 -2.54
C VAL A 116 -16.81 3.91 -2.47
N ASN A 117 -18.06 3.89 -2.91
CA ASN A 117 -19.00 5.02 -2.90
C ASN A 117 -18.44 6.27 -3.62
N ILE A 118 -17.95 6.10 -4.85
CA ILE A 118 -17.66 7.20 -5.77
C ILE A 118 -18.84 7.31 -6.75
N PRO A 119 -19.55 8.46 -6.80
CA PRO A 119 -20.69 8.68 -7.69
C PRO A 119 -20.31 8.54 -9.17
N CYS A 120 -21.22 8.07 -10.00
CA CYS A 120 -20.94 7.81 -11.43
C CYS A 120 -20.59 9.08 -12.22
N GLU A 121 -21.10 10.24 -11.83
CA GLU A 121 -20.76 11.55 -12.40
C GLU A 121 -19.28 11.91 -12.18
N ASP A 122 -18.63 11.35 -11.17
CA ASP A 122 -17.21 11.59 -10.85
C ASP A 122 -16.24 10.64 -11.57
N TRP A 123 -16.72 9.57 -12.21
CA TRP A 123 -15.84 8.54 -12.78
C TRP A 123 -14.96 9.05 -13.93
N LYS A 124 -15.52 9.94 -14.76
CA LYS A 124 -14.81 10.55 -15.90
C LYS A 124 -14.18 11.91 -15.56
N ARG A 125 -14.35 12.38 -14.34
CA ARG A 125 -13.71 13.63 -13.88
C ARG A 125 -12.22 13.40 -13.65
N ASN A 126 -11.43 14.46 -13.86
CA ASN A 126 -10.04 14.46 -13.45
C ASN A 126 -9.94 14.25 -11.93
N VAL A 127 -9.01 13.37 -11.52
CA VAL A 127 -8.87 12.96 -10.12
C VAL A 127 -8.55 14.11 -9.17
N LEU A 128 -7.90 15.18 -9.64
CA LEU A 128 -7.61 16.38 -8.83
C LEU A 128 -8.85 17.20 -8.49
N GLN A 129 -9.95 17.01 -9.21
CA GLN A 129 -11.22 17.70 -8.92
C GLN A 129 -12.00 17.03 -7.78
N LEU A 130 -11.56 15.88 -7.32
CA LEU A 130 -12.16 15.14 -6.21
C LEU A 130 -11.67 15.68 -4.86
N SER A 131 -12.52 15.57 -3.84
CA SER A 131 -12.09 15.81 -2.45
C SER A 131 -11.00 14.82 -2.02
N GLY A 132 -10.18 15.17 -1.02
CA GLY A 132 -9.14 14.28 -0.51
C GLY A 132 -9.67 12.92 -0.05
N GLY A 133 -10.86 12.88 0.56
CA GLY A 133 -11.52 11.62 0.93
C GLY A 133 -11.99 10.79 -0.28
N GLN A 134 -12.40 11.45 -1.37
CA GLN A 134 -12.72 10.76 -2.63
C GLN A 134 -11.45 10.23 -3.28
N GLN A 135 -10.38 11.03 -3.37
CA GLN A 135 -9.09 10.59 -3.91
C GLN A 135 -8.54 9.37 -3.15
N GLN A 136 -8.67 9.36 -1.83
CA GLN A 136 -8.30 8.21 -1.01
C GLN A 136 -9.10 6.96 -1.38
N ARG A 137 -10.42 7.07 -1.54
CA ARG A 137 -11.27 5.96 -1.98
C ARG A 137 -10.91 5.47 -3.38
N VAL A 138 -10.54 6.37 -4.30
CA VAL A 138 -10.03 6.01 -5.64
C VAL A 138 -8.71 5.23 -5.53
N ALA A 139 -7.78 5.62 -4.65
CA ALA A 139 -6.55 4.88 -4.40
C ALA A 139 -6.82 3.48 -3.85
N ILE A 140 -7.81 3.34 -2.97
CA ILE A 140 -8.27 2.03 -2.47
C ILE A 140 -8.87 1.21 -3.61
N ALA A 141 -9.76 1.79 -4.43
CA ALA A 141 -10.34 1.11 -5.59
C ALA A 141 -9.26 0.63 -6.58
N ARG A 142 -8.25 1.47 -6.84
CA ARG A 142 -7.08 1.09 -7.66
C ARG A 142 -6.35 -0.11 -7.06
N ALA A 143 -6.12 -0.12 -5.77
CA ALA A 143 -5.48 -1.25 -5.11
C ALA A 143 -6.32 -2.54 -5.20
N LEU A 144 -7.64 -2.43 -5.08
CA LEU A 144 -8.57 -3.56 -5.22
C LEU A 144 -8.71 -4.07 -6.66
N ALA A 145 -8.31 -3.30 -7.66
CA ALA A 145 -8.32 -3.72 -9.07
C ALA A 145 -7.30 -4.83 -9.36
N SER A 146 -6.26 -4.92 -8.55
CA SER A 146 -5.26 -5.97 -8.60
C SER A 146 -5.84 -7.34 -8.20
N ASN A 147 -5.23 -8.42 -8.72
CA ASN A 147 -5.44 -9.79 -8.28
C ASN A 147 -4.43 -10.24 -7.20
N ALA A 148 -3.63 -9.32 -6.69
CA ALA A 148 -2.68 -9.60 -5.62
C ALA A 148 -3.40 -10.11 -4.35
N LYS A 149 -2.81 -11.12 -3.71
CA LYS A 149 -3.35 -11.68 -2.46
C LYS A 149 -2.97 -10.85 -1.23
N LEU A 150 -1.93 -10.02 -1.33
CA LEU A 150 -1.45 -9.17 -0.25
C LEU A 150 -1.82 -7.72 -0.51
N LEU A 151 -2.67 -7.14 0.33
CA LEU A 151 -2.99 -5.72 0.34
C LEU A 151 -2.25 -5.06 1.50
N LEU A 152 -1.38 -4.12 1.20
CA LEU A 152 -0.67 -3.29 2.17
C LEU A 152 -1.28 -1.89 2.14
N ALA A 153 -1.46 -1.27 3.31
CA ALA A 153 -2.01 0.08 3.40
C ALA A 153 -1.25 0.89 4.45
N ASP A 154 -0.69 2.02 4.04
CA ASP A 154 0.01 2.95 4.91
C ASP A 154 -0.92 4.11 5.27
N GLU A 155 -1.34 4.18 6.52
CA GLU A 155 -2.28 5.18 7.07
C GLU A 155 -3.53 5.43 6.20
N PRO A 156 -4.28 4.38 5.80
CA PRO A 156 -5.38 4.50 4.83
C PRO A 156 -6.56 5.36 5.32
N THR A 157 -6.57 5.79 6.58
CA THR A 157 -7.62 6.64 7.18
C THR A 157 -7.10 8.00 7.64
N GLY A 158 -5.81 8.29 7.49
CA GLY A 158 -5.16 9.47 8.07
C GLY A 158 -5.78 10.81 7.63
N ASN A 159 -6.34 10.90 6.44
CA ASN A 159 -6.96 12.11 5.93
C ASN A 159 -8.50 12.16 6.10
N LEU A 160 -9.15 11.05 6.46
CA LEU A 160 -10.59 11.03 6.73
C LEU A 160 -10.95 11.74 8.05
N MET A 161 -10.01 11.80 9.00
CA MET A 161 -10.25 12.43 10.31
C MET A 161 -9.96 13.95 10.32
N LYS A 162 -9.16 14.49 9.41
CA LYS A 162 -8.83 15.93 9.35
C LYS A 162 -10.03 16.82 9.00
N THR A 163 -11.08 16.25 8.39
CA THR A 163 -12.27 17.01 7.96
C THR A 163 -13.29 17.25 9.08
N ARG A 164 -13.13 16.65 10.26
CA ARG A 164 -14.11 16.79 11.39
C ARG A 164 -13.67 17.78 12.49
N GLN A 165 -12.46 18.32 12.46
CA GLN A 165 -11.99 19.27 13.50
C GLN A 165 -12.07 20.75 13.11
N GLY A 166 -12.75 21.10 12.06
CA GLY A 166 -12.87 22.47 11.57
C GLY A 166 -14.30 23.02 11.50
N ARG A 167 -15.11 22.84 12.57
CA ARG A 167 -16.32 23.65 12.84
C ARG A 167 -16.72 23.49 14.32
N LEU A 168 -16.23 24.35 15.14
CA LEU A 168 -16.86 24.89 16.33
C LEU A 168 -16.82 26.41 16.21
#